data_32fc0e80502f746405c9dabdcba9c0c1
#
_entry.id   32fc0e80502f746405c9dabdcba9c0c1
#
_cell.length_a   1.000
_cell.length_b   1.000
_cell.length_c   1.000
_cell.angle_alpha   90.00
_cell.angle_beta   90.00
_cell.angle_gamma   90.00
#
_symmetry.space_group_name_H-M   'P 1'
#
loop_
_entity.id
_entity.type
_entity.pdbx_description
1 polymer ?
#
loop_
_entity_poly.entity_id
_entity_poly.type
_entity_poly.pdbx_seq_one_letter_code
_entity_poly.pdbx_strand_id
1 'polypeptide(L)'
;MQKFMFSRQRLVRLVWLSALVGGLSSSIPVLQPISALAQTPGLEGQDRLDQLDQPDQDDRIDVQWGKAWETMIQGNGKRWNLELPTLGGKQFWTDHRWWNGYRLQYNPTLEHWRLIDPGSVRKGWGTKEAMLELLKQIQEKETQGLQGKKPQELTEVFLLLHGLMRTSSSMKPVEEELLAQIGQKERADSIAIIRFGYASTRSTIASHAQAFRELVENLPGKPRVKISGHSLGNIVTRLAIAQWTEQGDPQGILKRIDRVVMMGPPNQGSSFAKRLSYLGLFEMVTGKSGMQLGPQWDGLSSSLGIPPCPFKIIAGDLTGSTIQNPLLDGPNDAVVTVEETKLDGMTELKTYPVLHSFLMQDPKCVEDAVEFLLREIPPKSNAAPGR
;
A
#
# COMPACT_ATOMS: atom_id res chain seq x y z
N MET A 1 -9.41 -45.56 -7.94
CA MET A 1 -9.94 -44.37 -7.21
C MET A 1 -8.90 -43.32 -6.82
N GLN A 2 -7.62 -43.63 -6.68
CA GLN A 2 -6.58 -42.63 -6.28
C GLN A 2 -6.11 -41.67 -7.37
N LYS A 3 -6.26 -41.94 -8.65
CA LYS A 3 -5.81 -41.05 -9.74
C LYS A 3 -6.72 -39.84 -9.99
N PHE A 4 -7.98 -39.87 -9.56
CA PHE A 4 -8.91 -38.74 -9.75
C PHE A 4 -8.86 -37.66 -8.65
N MET A 5 -8.36 -37.98 -7.46
CA MET A 5 -8.22 -37.01 -6.37
C MET A 5 -7.06 -36.01 -6.62
N PHE A 6 -5.99 -36.40 -7.32
CA PHE A 6 -4.86 -35.54 -7.60
C PHE A 6 -5.16 -34.39 -8.61
N SER A 7 -6.14 -34.61 -9.49
CA SER A 7 -6.52 -33.60 -10.51
C SER A 7 -7.33 -32.43 -9.91
N ARG A 8 -8.22 -32.69 -8.96
CA ARG A 8 -9.03 -31.62 -8.31
C ARG A 8 -8.19 -30.69 -7.45
N GLN A 9 -7.19 -31.20 -6.75
CA GLN A 9 -6.31 -30.34 -5.93
C GLN A 9 -5.42 -29.39 -6.76
N ARG A 10 -5.03 -29.76 -7.97
CA ARG A 10 -4.27 -28.86 -8.87
C ARG A 10 -5.15 -27.76 -9.47
N LEU A 11 -6.41 -28.06 -9.80
CA LEU A 11 -7.33 -27.04 -10.34
C LEU A 11 -7.74 -26.02 -9.27
N VAL A 12 -8.00 -26.44 -8.06
CA VAL A 12 -8.29 -25.56 -6.92
C VAL A 12 -7.08 -24.66 -6.60
N ARG A 13 -5.84 -25.18 -6.70
CA ARG A 13 -4.61 -24.39 -6.49
C ARG A 13 -4.42 -23.28 -7.52
N LEU A 14 -4.80 -23.50 -8.78
CA LEU A 14 -4.70 -22.47 -9.85
C LEU A 14 -5.79 -21.39 -9.72
N VAL A 15 -6.99 -21.75 -9.32
CA VAL A 15 -8.10 -20.80 -9.15
C VAL A 15 -7.85 -19.85 -7.98
N TRP A 16 -7.23 -20.30 -6.89
CA TRP A 16 -6.92 -19.45 -5.75
C TRP A 16 -5.73 -18.50 -5.98
N LEU A 17 -4.73 -18.89 -6.77
CA LEU A 17 -3.68 -17.97 -7.21
C LEU A 17 -4.25 -16.86 -8.10
N SER A 18 -5.22 -17.16 -8.96
CA SER A 18 -5.85 -16.14 -9.81
C SER A 18 -6.75 -15.17 -9.02
N ALA A 19 -7.34 -15.57 -7.90
CA ALA A 19 -8.08 -14.68 -7.03
C ALA A 19 -7.18 -13.67 -6.28
N LEU A 20 -5.95 -14.05 -5.94
CA LEU A 20 -4.92 -13.16 -5.40
C LEU A 20 -4.38 -12.17 -6.46
N VAL A 21 -4.30 -12.62 -7.72
CA VAL A 21 -3.73 -11.85 -8.85
C VAL A 21 -4.81 -11.09 -9.64
N GLY A 22 -6.09 -11.38 -9.43
CA GLY A 22 -7.26 -10.86 -10.17
C GLY A 22 -7.50 -9.35 -10.16
N GLY A 23 -6.46 -8.55 -10.00
CA GLY A 23 -6.48 -7.09 -10.13
C GLY A 23 -5.67 -6.53 -11.30
N LEU A 24 -5.13 -7.38 -12.16
CA LEU A 24 -4.52 -6.99 -13.44
C LEU A 24 -5.58 -7.09 -14.53
N SER A 25 -6.45 -6.09 -14.64
CA SER A 25 -7.43 -6.03 -15.70
C SER A 25 -6.83 -5.42 -16.97
N SER A 26 -7.10 -6.11 -18.06
CA SER A 26 -7.32 -5.63 -19.43
C SER A 26 -6.21 -4.83 -20.11
N SER A 27 -5.36 -5.56 -20.81
CA SER A 27 -5.01 -5.42 -22.23
C SER A 27 -3.73 -6.20 -22.52
N ILE A 28 -3.88 -7.52 -22.75
CA ILE A 28 -2.84 -8.32 -23.39
C ILE A 28 -3.43 -8.71 -24.76
N PRO A 29 -2.81 -8.33 -25.87
CA PRO A 29 -3.19 -8.87 -27.18
C PRO A 29 -2.80 -10.36 -27.21
N VAL A 30 -3.74 -11.17 -27.65
CA VAL A 30 -3.59 -12.60 -27.90
C VAL A 30 -2.53 -12.80 -28.97
N LEU A 31 -1.37 -13.31 -28.59
CA LEU A 31 -0.38 -13.85 -29.51
C LEU A 31 -0.70 -15.32 -29.78
N GLN A 32 -1.02 -15.62 -31.03
CA GLN A 32 -1.21 -16.99 -31.54
C GLN A 32 0.11 -17.78 -31.50
N PRO A 33 0.06 -19.11 -31.33
CA PRO A 33 1.26 -19.93 -31.27
C PRO A 33 1.88 -20.14 -32.65
N ILE A 34 3.16 -19.82 -32.79
CA ILE A 34 3.96 -20.26 -33.93
C ILE A 34 4.58 -21.59 -33.56
N SER A 35 4.09 -22.66 -34.17
CA SER A 35 4.73 -23.96 -34.22
C SER A 35 5.69 -24.01 -35.41
N ALA A 36 6.99 -24.21 -35.17
CA ALA A 36 7.86 -24.79 -36.19
C ALA A 36 9.18 -25.33 -35.60
N LEU A 37 9.31 -26.64 -35.72
CA LEU A 37 10.49 -27.43 -36.09
C LEU A 37 11.66 -27.60 -35.12
N ALA A 38 11.66 -28.78 -34.57
CA ALA A 38 12.81 -29.52 -34.04
C ALA A 38 13.82 -29.89 -35.15
N GLN A 39 15.09 -29.79 -34.82
CA GLN A 39 16.14 -30.79 -35.23
C GLN A 39 17.37 -30.62 -34.36
N THR A 40 17.69 -31.67 -33.60
CA THR A 40 19.00 -31.92 -32.99
C THR A 40 20.00 -32.45 -34.03
N PRO A 41 21.32 -32.28 -33.80
CA PRO A 41 22.13 -33.45 -33.49
C PRO A 41 23.08 -33.25 -32.29
N GLY A 42 23.32 -34.35 -31.57
CA GLY A 42 24.19 -34.43 -30.44
C GLY A 42 25.68 -34.36 -30.70
N LEU A 43 26.44 -34.09 -29.65
CA LEU A 43 27.80 -34.54 -29.46
C LEU A 43 28.17 -34.52 -27.96
N GLU A 44 28.86 -35.57 -27.59
CA GLU A 44 29.44 -35.92 -26.29
C GLU A 44 30.43 -34.88 -25.75
N GLY A 45 30.60 -34.80 -24.43
CA GLY A 45 31.69 -34.10 -23.78
C GLY A 45 31.53 -34.00 -22.28
N GLN A 46 31.98 -35.03 -21.55
CA GLN A 46 32.32 -34.94 -20.13
C GLN A 46 33.41 -33.88 -19.90
N ASP A 47 33.41 -33.30 -18.70
CA ASP A 47 34.32 -32.32 -18.09
C ASP A 47 33.88 -30.86 -18.15
N ARG A 48 33.17 -30.45 -17.07
CA ARG A 48 33.23 -29.12 -16.46
C ARG A 48 32.33 -29.04 -15.21
N LEU A 49 32.82 -29.56 -14.11
CA LEU A 49 32.18 -29.40 -12.78
C LEU A 49 32.95 -28.39 -11.89
N ASP A 50 33.86 -27.59 -12.43
CA ASP A 50 34.70 -26.67 -11.63
C ASP A 50 34.64 -25.19 -12.09
N GLN A 51 33.50 -24.70 -12.57
CA GLN A 51 33.35 -23.27 -12.90
C GLN A 51 31.99 -22.68 -12.50
N LEU A 52 31.51 -22.95 -11.28
CA LEU A 52 30.28 -22.38 -10.74
C LEU A 52 30.56 -21.49 -9.52
N ASP A 53 31.51 -20.56 -9.61
CA ASP A 53 31.69 -19.52 -8.59
C ASP A 53 32.27 -18.23 -9.19
N GLN A 54 31.70 -17.75 -10.29
CA GLN A 54 31.94 -16.38 -10.76
C GLN A 54 30.60 -15.67 -10.90
N PRO A 55 30.39 -14.48 -10.27
CA PRO A 55 29.17 -13.71 -10.47
C PRO A 55 29.04 -13.34 -11.94
N ASP A 56 27.86 -13.51 -12.48
CA ASP A 56 27.46 -13.34 -13.86
C ASP A 56 27.95 -11.99 -14.41
N GLN A 57 28.53 -11.98 -15.60
CA GLN A 57 29.01 -10.75 -16.24
C GLN A 57 27.86 -9.74 -16.52
N ASP A 58 26.62 -10.21 -16.62
CA ASP A 58 25.45 -9.36 -16.81
C ASP A 58 25.17 -8.47 -15.60
N ASP A 59 25.37 -8.96 -14.37
CA ASP A 59 25.20 -8.14 -13.16
C ASP A 59 26.22 -7.00 -13.07
N ARG A 60 27.42 -7.18 -13.62
CA ARG A 60 28.44 -6.11 -13.68
C ARG A 60 28.14 -5.05 -14.74
N ILE A 61 27.47 -5.43 -15.81
CA ILE A 61 27.06 -4.51 -16.87
C ILE A 61 25.96 -3.59 -16.35
N ASP A 62 24.96 -4.13 -15.64
CA ASP A 62 23.86 -3.31 -15.08
C ASP A 62 24.34 -2.33 -14.00
N VAL A 63 25.26 -2.74 -13.14
CA VAL A 63 25.89 -1.85 -12.13
C VAL A 63 26.77 -0.78 -12.79
N GLN A 64 27.48 -1.11 -13.87
CA GLN A 64 28.29 -0.13 -14.60
C GLN A 64 27.45 0.86 -15.40
N TRP A 65 26.37 0.40 -16.03
CA TRP A 65 25.40 1.29 -16.71
C TRP A 65 24.68 2.20 -15.70
N GLY A 66 24.33 1.69 -14.53
CA GLY A 66 23.75 2.50 -13.44
C GLY A 66 24.70 3.62 -13.00
N LYS A 67 25.98 3.32 -12.75
CA LYS A 67 27.01 4.31 -12.36
C LYS A 67 27.37 5.28 -13.49
N ALA A 68 27.50 4.79 -14.72
CA ALA A 68 27.76 5.63 -15.88
C ALA A 68 26.58 6.59 -16.15
N TRP A 69 25.35 6.12 -15.95
CA TRP A 69 24.14 6.91 -16.04
C TRP A 69 24.05 7.95 -14.93
N GLU A 70 24.41 7.60 -13.68
CA GLU A 70 24.52 8.54 -12.57
C GLU A 70 25.53 9.65 -12.84
N THR A 71 26.73 9.30 -13.36
CA THR A 71 27.79 10.26 -13.68
C THR A 71 27.36 11.20 -14.83
N MET A 72 26.60 10.69 -15.78
CA MET A 72 26.05 11.48 -16.89
C MET A 72 24.92 12.41 -16.44
N ILE A 73 24.17 12.06 -15.39
CA ILE A 73 23.12 12.87 -14.79
C ILE A 73 23.68 13.93 -13.84
N GLN A 74 24.73 13.59 -13.06
CA GLN A 74 25.39 14.51 -12.12
C GLN A 74 26.19 15.62 -12.82
N GLY A 75 26.61 15.40 -14.07
CA GLY A 75 27.35 16.34 -14.87
C GLY A 75 26.51 17.42 -15.56
N ASN A 76 25.77 18.26 -14.86
CA ASN A 76 24.93 19.37 -15.33
C ASN A 76 23.41 19.13 -15.15
N GLY A 77 22.96 19.07 -13.90
CA GLY A 77 21.60 18.71 -13.46
C GLY A 77 20.40 19.47 -14.02
N LYS A 78 20.54 20.26 -15.06
CA LYS A 78 19.41 20.98 -15.70
C LYS A 78 18.95 20.41 -17.04
N ARG A 79 19.69 19.51 -17.68
CA ARG A 79 19.41 19.13 -19.07
C ARG A 79 18.54 17.88 -19.28
N TRP A 80 18.31 17.04 -18.25
CA TRP A 80 17.67 15.73 -18.44
C TRP A 80 16.44 15.46 -17.56
N ASN A 81 16.00 16.43 -16.77
CA ASN A 81 14.72 16.34 -16.06
C ASN A 81 13.56 16.65 -17.02
N LEU A 82 13.32 15.74 -17.96
CA LEU A 82 12.20 15.85 -18.86
C LEU A 82 10.90 15.60 -18.09
N GLU A 83 9.94 16.48 -18.25
CA GLU A 83 8.56 16.29 -17.78
C GLU A 83 7.92 15.19 -18.61
N LEU A 84 7.76 13.99 -18.03
CA LEU A 84 7.20 12.84 -18.72
C LEU A 84 6.00 12.30 -17.95
N PRO A 85 4.87 12.00 -18.62
CA PRO A 85 3.76 11.28 -18.00
C PRO A 85 4.25 9.94 -17.45
N THR A 86 3.85 9.60 -16.22
CA THR A 86 4.17 8.31 -15.63
C THR A 86 3.17 7.27 -16.11
N LEU A 87 3.54 6.49 -17.12
CA LEU A 87 2.69 5.48 -17.76
C LEU A 87 2.50 4.19 -16.95
N GLY A 88 2.48 4.25 -15.63
CA GLY A 88 2.32 3.07 -14.78
C GLY A 88 3.39 2.94 -13.70
N GLY A 89 3.63 1.70 -13.23
CA GLY A 89 4.66 1.45 -12.23
C GLY A 89 4.34 1.96 -10.81
N LYS A 90 3.09 2.29 -10.51
CA LYS A 90 2.66 2.77 -9.17
C LYS A 90 3.05 1.79 -8.06
N GLN A 91 3.13 0.51 -8.35
CA GLN A 91 3.52 -0.55 -7.41
C GLN A 91 5.01 -0.59 -7.06
N PHE A 92 5.85 0.23 -7.71
CA PHE A 92 7.30 0.30 -7.47
C PHE A 92 7.72 1.54 -6.69
N TRP A 93 6.80 2.46 -6.40
CA TRP A 93 7.10 3.74 -5.78
C TRP A 93 6.35 3.90 -4.47
N THR A 94 7.05 4.46 -3.48
CA THR A 94 6.50 4.76 -2.15
C THR A 94 6.47 6.26 -1.93
N ASP A 95 5.32 6.80 -1.53
CA ASP A 95 5.12 8.21 -1.20
C ASP A 95 5.82 8.55 0.13
N HIS A 96 6.57 9.65 0.16
CA HIS A 96 7.26 10.14 1.36
C HIS A 96 6.85 11.57 1.73
N ARG A 97 6.39 12.37 0.75
CA ARG A 97 5.87 13.72 0.94
C ARG A 97 4.66 13.92 0.06
N TRP A 98 3.75 14.72 0.56
CA TRP A 98 2.61 15.20 -0.19
C TRP A 98 2.44 16.71 0.05
N TRP A 99 2.20 17.47 -1.01
CA TRP A 99 1.87 18.88 -0.95
C TRP A 99 1.06 19.28 -2.17
N ASN A 100 -0.16 19.76 -2.00
CA ASN A 100 -1.05 20.20 -3.08
C ASN A 100 -1.16 19.21 -4.26
N GLY A 101 -1.18 17.90 -3.97
CA GLY A 101 -1.19 16.85 -4.99
C GLY A 101 0.18 16.46 -5.55
N TYR A 102 1.23 17.28 -5.32
CA TYR A 102 2.62 16.87 -5.59
C TYR A 102 3.03 15.75 -4.64
N ARG A 103 3.79 14.79 -5.15
CA ARG A 103 4.27 13.64 -4.37
C ARG A 103 5.76 13.43 -4.57
N LEU A 104 6.50 13.43 -3.49
CA LEU A 104 7.86 12.94 -3.46
C LEU A 104 7.82 11.44 -3.23
N GLN A 105 8.41 10.68 -4.15
CA GLN A 105 8.34 9.22 -4.16
C GLN A 105 9.74 8.61 -4.23
N TYR A 106 9.90 7.47 -3.54
CA TYR A 106 11.10 6.64 -3.57
C TYR A 106 10.82 5.28 -4.23
N ASN A 107 11.77 4.82 -5.05
CA ASN A 107 11.78 3.47 -5.62
C ASN A 107 12.84 2.62 -4.92
N PRO A 108 12.46 1.59 -4.14
CA PRO A 108 13.42 0.79 -3.38
C PRO A 108 14.28 -0.16 -4.24
N THR A 109 13.89 -0.42 -5.48
CA THR A 109 14.67 -1.26 -6.40
C THR A 109 15.72 -0.46 -7.16
N LEU A 110 15.38 0.76 -7.58
CA LEU A 110 16.28 1.66 -8.30
C LEU A 110 17.04 2.60 -7.36
N GLU A 111 16.72 2.61 -6.08
CA GLU A 111 17.27 3.51 -5.05
C GLU A 111 17.19 5.00 -5.45
N HIS A 112 16.12 5.36 -6.17
CA HIS A 112 15.94 6.67 -6.78
C HIS A 112 14.70 7.37 -6.25
N TRP A 113 14.78 8.71 -6.18
CA TRP A 113 13.67 9.58 -5.83
C TRP A 113 13.12 10.27 -7.08
N ARG A 114 11.82 10.55 -7.05
CA ARG A 114 11.16 11.38 -8.06
C ARG A 114 10.16 12.32 -7.42
N LEU A 115 9.91 13.45 -8.08
CA LEU A 115 8.81 14.36 -7.79
C LEU A 115 7.79 14.25 -8.93
N ILE A 116 6.53 14.00 -8.60
CA ILE A 116 5.41 14.00 -9.55
C ILE A 116 4.41 15.08 -9.16
N ASP A 117 3.76 15.67 -10.17
CA ASP A 117 2.71 16.67 -9.99
C ASP A 117 1.32 16.01 -9.80
N PRO A 118 0.25 16.79 -9.51
CA PRO A 118 -1.12 16.28 -9.38
C PRO A 118 -1.62 15.52 -10.62
N GLY A 119 -1.15 15.89 -11.82
CA GLY A 119 -1.45 15.22 -13.09
C GLY A 119 -0.66 13.93 -13.32
N SER A 120 0.14 13.49 -12.34
CA SER A 120 1.04 12.32 -12.46
C SER A 120 2.14 12.52 -13.51
N VAL A 121 2.54 13.75 -13.79
CA VAL A 121 3.70 14.08 -14.62
C VAL A 121 4.93 14.20 -13.72
N ARG A 122 6.03 13.56 -14.13
CA ARG A 122 7.29 13.65 -13.42
C ARG A 122 7.93 15.01 -13.64
N LYS A 123 8.15 15.74 -12.55
CA LYS A 123 8.82 17.06 -12.54
C LYS A 123 10.33 16.95 -12.39
N GLY A 124 10.80 15.90 -11.73
CA GLY A 124 12.21 15.62 -11.53
C GLY A 124 12.46 14.24 -10.99
N TRP A 125 13.72 13.81 -11.03
CA TRP A 125 14.22 12.59 -10.41
C TRP A 125 15.68 12.78 -9.98
N GLY A 126 16.15 11.98 -9.02
CA GLY A 126 17.51 12.08 -8.50
C GLY A 126 17.61 11.70 -7.03
N THR A 127 18.41 12.43 -6.26
CA THR A 127 18.53 12.23 -4.82
C THR A 127 17.33 12.82 -4.07
N LYS A 128 17.15 12.43 -2.81
CA LYS A 128 16.09 12.96 -1.94
C LYS A 128 16.20 14.47 -1.79
N GLU A 129 17.42 14.94 -1.55
CA GLU A 129 17.74 16.35 -1.32
C GLU A 129 17.41 17.19 -2.53
N ALA A 130 17.81 16.74 -3.74
CA ALA A 130 17.52 17.44 -4.98
C ALA A 130 16.00 17.54 -5.24
N MET A 131 15.25 16.49 -4.94
CA MET A 131 13.80 16.49 -5.12
C MET A 131 13.06 17.29 -4.05
N LEU A 132 13.59 17.36 -2.83
CA LEU A 132 13.07 18.25 -1.78
C LEU A 132 13.32 19.73 -2.14
N GLU A 133 14.50 20.05 -2.66
CA GLU A 133 14.80 21.41 -3.12
C GLU A 133 13.90 21.80 -4.31
N LEU A 134 13.66 20.89 -5.26
CA LEU A 134 12.72 21.14 -6.35
C LEU A 134 11.30 21.38 -5.84
N LEU A 135 10.83 20.58 -4.88
CA LEU A 135 9.52 20.77 -4.25
C LEU A 135 9.43 22.13 -3.57
N LYS A 136 10.47 22.55 -2.83
CA LYS A 136 10.53 23.84 -2.19
C LYS A 136 10.43 24.99 -3.20
N GLN A 137 11.17 24.93 -4.31
CA GLN A 137 11.09 25.92 -5.39
C GLN A 137 9.70 26.02 -6.00
N ILE A 138 8.99 24.88 -6.15
CA ILE A 138 7.59 24.87 -6.62
C ILE A 138 6.69 25.53 -5.58
N GLN A 139 6.84 25.21 -4.30
CA GLN A 139 6.09 25.82 -3.20
C GLN A 139 6.27 27.34 -3.15
N GLU A 140 7.49 27.82 -3.28
CA GLU A 140 7.80 29.25 -3.30
C GLU A 140 7.14 29.96 -4.49
N LYS A 141 7.21 29.37 -5.69
CA LYS A 141 6.57 29.93 -6.89
C LYS A 141 5.04 29.98 -6.77
N GLU A 142 4.41 28.90 -6.31
CA GLU A 142 2.95 28.88 -6.13
C GLU A 142 2.52 29.88 -5.04
N THR A 143 3.28 30.00 -3.95
CA THR A 143 3.01 30.98 -2.89
C THR A 143 3.15 32.42 -3.39
N GLN A 144 4.17 32.73 -4.20
CA GLN A 144 4.33 34.05 -4.83
C GLN A 144 3.16 34.35 -5.77
N GLY A 145 2.66 33.37 -6.51
CA GLY A 145 1.49 33.51 -7.38
C GLY A 145 0.19 33.85 -6.65
N LEU A 146 0.10 33.56 -5.35
CA LEU A 146 -1.08 33.85 -4.52
C LEU A 146 -1.21 35.30 -4.07
N GLN A 147 -0.38 36.25 -4.57
CA GLN A 147 -0.43 37.66 -4.26
C GLN A 147 -0.53 37.98 -2.76
N GLY A 148 0.26 37.30 -1.94
CA GLY A 148 0.29 37.48 -0.48
C GLY A 148 -0.77 36.69 0.32
N LYS A 149 -1.61 35.91 -0.32
CA LYS A 149 -2.44 34.91 0.41
C LYS A 149 -1.53 33.78 0.90
N LYS A 150 -1.64 33.43 2.18
CA LYS A 150 -0.94 32.27 2.72
C LYS A 150 -1.42 30.99 2.01
N PRO A 151 -0.53 30.03 1.75
CA PRO A 151 -0.95 28.69 1.33
C PRO A 151 -2.01 28.18 2.29
N GLN A 152 -3.06 27.56 1.76
CA GLN A 152 -4.14 27.06 2.57
C GLN A 152 -3.64 25.90 3.44
N GLU A 153 -3.70 26.07 4.76
CA GLU A 153 -3.39 25.01 5.70
C GLU A 153 -4.53 24.00 5.72
N LEU A 154 -4.17 22.73 5.68
CA LEU A 154 -5.16 21.66 5.83
C LEU A 154 -5.71 21.64 7.26
N THR A 155 -7.02 21.51 7.39
CA THR A 155 -7.72 21.30 8.65
C THR A 155 -8.04 19.83 8.88
N GLU A 156 -8.18 19.06 7.81
CA GLU A 156 -8.52 17.64 7.84
C GLU A 156 -7.86 16.89 6.69
N VAL A 157 -7.43 15.66 6.92
CA VAL A 157 -6.88 14.78 5.90
C VAL A 157 -7.43 13.37 6.05
N PHE A 158 -7.82 12.78 4.92
CA PHE A 158 -8.17 11.38 4.80
C PHE A 158 -7.02 10.63 4.14
N LEU A 159 -6.46 9.63 4.82
CA LEU A 159 -5.35 8.82 4.35
C LEU A 159 -5.88 7.43 4.01
N LEU A 160 -5.74 7.03 2.75
CA LEU A 160 -6.25 5.77 2.24
C LEU A 160 -5.09 4.84 1.86
N LEU A 161 -4.97 3.70 2.56
CA LEU A 161 -3.87 2.75 2.40
C LEU A 161 -4.37 1.46 1.75
N HIS A 162 -3.73 1.06 0.67
CA HIS A 162 -4.10 -0.16 -0.07
C HIS A 162 -3.53 -1.45 0.56
N GLY A 163 -3.94 -2.61 0.05
CA GLY A 163 -3.45 -3.93 0.48
C GLY A 163 -2.19 -4.39 -0.24
N LEU A 164 -1.69 -5.56 0.18
CA LEU A 164 -0.59 -6.26 -0.46
C LEU A 164 -0.90 -6.53 -1.94
N MET A 165 0.09 -6.43 -2.82
CA MET A 165 -0.02 -6.60 -4.28
C MET A 165 -1.02 -5.65 -4.96
N ARG A 166 -1.47 -4.61 -4.28
CA ARG A 166 -2.36 -3.57 -4.81
C ARG A 166 -1.59 -2.28 -5.04
N THR A 167 -2.27 -1.30 -5.60
CA THR A 167 -1.77 0.07 -5.75
C THR A 167 -2.75 1.04 -5.09
N SER A 168 -2.35 2.28 -4.90
CA SER A 168 -3.22 3.34 -4.37
C SER A 168 -4.52 3.50 -5.16
N SER A 169 -4.56 3.06 -6.43
CA SER A 169 -5.77 3.10 -7.26
C SER A 169 -6.88 2.18 -6.77
N SER A 170 -6.57 1.12 -6.00
CA SER A 170 -7.59 0.24 -5.43
C SER A 170 -8.47 0.92 -4.38
N MET A 171 -7.99 2.04 -3.79
CA MET A 171 -8.75 2.83 -2.83
C MET A 171 -9.56 3.96 -3.48
N LYS A 172 -9.64 4.01 -4.80
CA LYS A 172 -10.35 5.04 -5.55
C LYS A 172 -11.87 5.08 -5.22
N PRO A 173 -12.59 3.95 -5.05
CA PRO A 173 -14.00 3.99 -4.68
C PRO A 173 -14.24 4.68 -3.32
N VAL A 174 -13.36 4.48 -2.34
CA VAL A 174 -13.45 5.16 -1.03
C VAL A 174 -13.18 6.67 -1.18
N GLU A 175 -12.22 7.07 -2.03
CA GLU A 175 -11.96 8.48 -2.35
C GLU A 175 -13.16 9.13 -3.04
N GLU A 176 -13.75 8.47 -4.04
CA GLU A 176 -14.91 8.98 -4.79
C GLU A 176 -16.11 9.19 -3.88
N GLU A 177 -16.40 8.25 -2.98
CA GLU A 177 -17.48 8.38 -2.01
C GLU A 177 -17.21 9.50 -1.00
N LEU A 178 -15.98 9.63 -0.50
CA LEU A 178 -15.58 10.77 0.36
C LEU A 178 -15.78 12.10 -0.36
N LEU A 179 -15.35 12.21 -1.62
CA LEU A 179 -15.51 13.42 -2.42
C LEU A 179 -16.98 13.76 -2.65
N ALA A 180 -17.83 12.76 -2.90
CA ALA A 180 -19.26 12.96 -3.09
C ALA A 180 -19.93 13.53 -1.83
N GLN A 181 -19.52 13.08 -0.64
CA GLN A 181 -20.10 13.53 0.63
C GLN A 181 -19.45 14.82 1.15
N ILE A 182 -18.15 15.05 0.93
CA ILE A 182 -17.43 16.25 1.38
C ILE A 182 -17.68 17.43 0.44
N GLY A 183 -17.77 17.21 -0.88
CA GLY A 183 -17.94 18.26 -1.88
C GLY A 183 -19.19 19.13 -1.70
N GLN A 184 -20.11 18.71 -0.83
CA GLN A 184 -21.29 19.46 -0.43
C GLN A 184 -21.07 20.37 0.79
N LYS A 185 -19.86 20.35 1.39
CA LYS A 185 -19.54 21.11 2.62
C LYS A 185 -18.77 22.38 2.31
N GLU A 186 -19.09 23.47 3.03
CA GLU A 186 -18.45 24.80 2.87
C GLU A 186 -16.93 24.83 3.09
N ARG A 187 -16.31 23.75 3.62
CA ARG A 187 -14.88 23.66 3.95
C ARG A 187 -14.11 22.70 3.07
N ALA A 188 -14.63 22.34 1.89
CA ALA A 188 -14.00 21.36 1.01
C ALA A 188 -12.53 21.70 0.67
N ASP A 189 -12.22 22.98 0.51
CA ASP A 189 -10.88 23.43 0.11
C ASP A 189 -9.77 23.18 1.16
N SER A 190 -10.13 23.08 2.45
CA SER A 190 -9.17 22.82 3.53
C SER A 190 -9.03 21.32 3.87
N ILE A 191 -9.64 20.45 3.07
CA ILE A 191 -9.64 19.00 3.25
C ILE A 191 -8.80 18.35 2.14
N ALA A 192 -7.95 17.40 2.48
CA ALA A 192 -7.25 16.58 1.51
C ALA A 192 -7.62 15.11 1.64
N ILE A 193 -7.77 14.41 0.51
CA ILE A 193 -7.88 12.96 0.44
C ILE A 193 -6.65 12.44 -0.26
N ILE A 194 -5.85 11.63 0.43
CA ILE A 194 -4.56 11.16 -0.04
C ILE A 194 -4.57 9.64 -0.10
N ARG A 195 -4.57 9.09 -1.29
CA ARG A 195 -4.31 7.66 -1.50
C ARG A 195 -2.81 7.41 -1.40
N PHE A 196 -2.34 6.98 -0.24
CA PHE A 196 -0.95 6.67 0.01
C PHE A 196 -0.49 5.49 -0.86
N GLY A 197 0.46 5.76 -1.76
CA GLY A 197 1.08 4.75 -2.60
C GLY A 197 2.32 4.19 -1.94
N TYR A 198 2.49 2.87 -1.97
CA TYR A 198 3.71 2.22 -1.50
C TYR A 198 3.99 0.90 -2.22
N ALA A 199 5.27 0.56 -2.31
CA ALA A 199 5.76 -0.61 -3.04
C ALA A 199 5.56 -1.90 -2.22
N SER A 200 4.30 -2.30 -2.00
CA SER A 200 3.85 -3.30 -1.01
C SER A 200 4.54 -4.67 -1.08
N THR A 201 5.14 -5.04 -2.21
CA THR A 201 5.87 -6.31 -2.39
C THR A 201 7.40 -6.13 -2.39
N ARG A 202 7.91 -4.89 -2.44
CA ARG A 202 9.33 -4.61 -2.66
C ARG A 202 10.09 -4.22 -1.39
N SER A 203 9.38 -3.81 -0.34
CA SER A 203 9.96 -3.37 0.93
C SER A 203 9.29 -4.05 2.11
N THR A 204 9.83 -3.84 3.31
CA THR A 204 9.27 -4.34 4.56
C THR A 204 8.10 -3.47 5.04
N ILE A 205 7.27 -4.01 5.92
CA ILE A 205 6.20 -3.26 6.60
C ILE A 205 6.78 -2.07 7.37
N ALA A 206 7.96 -2.24 7.99
CA ALA A 206 8.66 -1.17 8.69
C ALA A 206 9.04 0.00 7.76
N SER A 207 9.55 -0.29 6.57
CA SER A 207 9.85 0.74 5.56
C SER A 207 8.60 1.49 5.10
N HIS A 208 7.47 0.78 4.96
CA HIS A 208 6.20 1.41 4.59
C HIS A 208 5.66 2.29 5.72
N ALA A 209 5.74 1.82 6.97
CA ALA A 209 5.33 2.59 8.15
C ALA A 209 6.18 3.86 8.30
N GLN A 210 7.49 3.77 8.10
CA GLN A 210 8.39 4.92 8.13
C GLN A 210 8.04 5.95 7.04
N ALA A 211 7.79 5.51 5.81
CA ALA A 211 7.40 6.39 4.72
C ALA A 211 6.04 7.05 4.98
N PHE A 212 5.07 6.29 5.50
CA PHE A 212 3.77 6.79 5.90
C PHE A 212 3.89 7.86 7.00
N ARG A 213 4.71 7.60 8.03
CA ARG A 213 4.99 8.58 9.07
C ARG A 213 5.61 9.84 8.50
N GLU A 214 6.64 9.70 7.67
CA GLU A 214 7.30 10.84 7.04
C GLU A 214 6.32 11.70 6.23
N LEU A 215 5.37 11.08 5.52
CA LEU A 215 4.32 11.80 4.81
C LEU A 215 3.42 12.56 5.79
N VAL A 216 2.90 11.92 6.84
CA VAL A 216 1.98 12.51 7.82
C VAL A 216 2.62 13.63 8.62
N GLU A 217 3.86 13.47 9.04
CA GLU A 217 4.65 14.43 9.81
C GLU A 217 4.95 15.72 9.03
N ASN A 218 4.86 15.67 7.70
CA ASN A 218 5.16 16.79 6.81
C ASN A 218 3.95 17.28 6.01
N LEU A 219 2.74 16.96 6.44
CA LEU A 219 1.53 17.56 5.89
C LEU A 219 1.48 19.06 6.20
N PRO A 220 0.98 19.91 5.27
CA PRO A 220 0.82 21.31 5.52
C PRO A 220 -0.18 21.57 6.65
N GLY A 221 0.17 22.41 7.60
CA GLY A 221 -0.63 22.65 8.80
C GLY A 221 -0.53 21.52 9.82
N LYS A 222 -1.53 21.39 10.65
CA LYS A 222 -1.69 20.30 11.63
C LYS A 222 -3.09 19.70 11.52
N PRO A 223 -3.43 19.09 10.36
CA PRO A 223 -4.78 18.59 10.12
C PRO A 223 -5.16 17.48 11.09
N ARG A 224 -6.47 17.35 11.35
CA ARG A 224 -7.02 16.11 11.88
C ARG A 224 -6.83 15.00 10.85
N VAL A 225 -6.47 13.82 11.31
CA VAL A 225 -6.10 12.68 10.46
C VAL A 225 -7.17 11.60 10.59
N LYS A 226 -7.75 11.19 9.48
CA LYS A 226 -8.65 10.06 9.39
C LYS A 226 -8.07 9.04 8.42
N ILE A 227 -8.10 7.77 8.80
CA ILE A 227 -7.39 6.72 8.09
C ILE A 227 -8.36 5.61 7.67
N SER A 228 -8.30 5.19 6.42
CA SER A 228 -8.91 3.94 5.96
C SER A 228 -7.87 3.04 5.33
N GLY A 229 -7.67 1.87 5.91
CA GLY A 229 -6.75 0.86 5.42
C GLY A 229 -7.48 -0.37 4.87
N HIS A 230 -6.92 -0.96 3.81
CA HIS A 230 -7.31 -2.28 3.36
C HIS A 230 -6.18 -3.28 3.62
N SER A 231 -6.49 -4.41 4.25
CA SER A 231 -5.55 -5.54 4.44
C SER A 231 -4.21 -5.07 5.05
N LEU A 232 -3.09 -5.23 4.34
CA LEU A 232 -1.74 -4.77 4.74
C LEU A 232 -1.71 -3.30 5.17
N GLY A 233 -2.50 -2.43 4.56
CA GLY A 233 -2.53 -1.00 4.90
C GLY A 233 -2.87 -0.73 6.37
N ASN A 234 -3.64 -1.61 7.00
CA ASN A 234 -3.95 -1.53 8.42
C ASN A 234 -2.73 -1.86 9.30
N ILE A 235 -1.92 -2.83 8.88
CA ILE A 235 -0.72 -3.22 9.61
C ILE A 235 0.36 -2.13 9.50
N VAL A 236 0.50 -1.50 8.33
CA VAL A 236 1.34 -0.31 8.14
C VAL A 236 0.91 0.82 9.08
N THR A 237 -0.40 1.09 9.16
CA THR A 237 -0.97 2.10 10.07
C THR A 237 -0.67 1.78 11.53
N ARG A 238 -0.90 0.54 11.96
CA ARG A 238 -0.65 0.09 13.34
C ARG A 238 0.82 0.20 13.72
N LEU A 239 1.73 -0.18 12.82
CA LEU A 239 3.17 -0.05 13.08
C LEU A 239 3.60 1.43 13.17
N ALA A 240 3.05 2.29 12.32
CA ALA A 240 3.30 3.73 12.41
C ALA A 240 2.82 4.32 13.75
N ILE A 241 1.64 3.91 14.24
CA ILE A 241 1.10 4.31 15.55
C ILE A 241 2.04 3.86 16.67
N ALA A 242 2.52 2.61 16.66
CA ALA A 242 3.48 2.13 17.65
C ALA A 242 4.77 2.95 17.65
N GLN A 243 5.33 3.21 16.46
CA GLN A 243 6.56 3.99 16.33
C GLN A 243 6.40 5.44 16.82
N TRP A 244 5.24 6.10 16.60
CA TRP A 244 4.96 7.41 17.18
C TRP A 244 4.89 7.33 18.70
N THR A 245 4.24 6.29 19.24
CA THR A 245 4.14 6.07 20.69
C THR A 245 5.51 5.87 21.32
N GLU A 246 6.36 5.01 20.76
CA GLU A 246 7.72 4.75 21.23
C GLU A 246 8.61 5.98 21.20
N GLN A 247 8.42 6.87 20.22
CA GLN A 247 9.19 8.12 20.09
C GLN A 247 8.60 9.28 20.91
N GLY A 248 7.55 9.04 21.69
CA GLY A 248 6.91 10.06 22.52
C GLY A 248 6.10 11.10 21.74
N ASP A 249 5.78 10.83 20.47
CA ASP A 249 4.93 11.65 19.60
C ASP A 249 5.25 13.16 19.62
N PRO A 250 6.47 13.56 19.26
CA PRO A 250 6.95 14.95 19.45
C PRO A 250 6.12 15.98 18.65
N GLN A 251 5.40 15.54 17.62
CA GLN A 251 4.55 16.41 16.80
C GLN A 251 3.06 16.33 17.16
N GLY A 252 2.68 15.52 18.15
CA GLY A 252 1.29 15.34 18.57
C GLY A 252 0.41 14.69 17.51
N ILE A 253 0.99 13.80 16.69
CA ILE A 253 0.27 13.10 15.61
C ILE A 253 -0.85 12.21 16.18
N LEU A 254 -0.54 11.45 17.24
CA LEU A 254 -1.50 10.52 17.86
C LEU A 254 -2.78 11.22 18.32
N LYS A 255 -2.65 12.44 18.84
CA LYS A 255 -3.81 13.25 19.28
C LYS A 255 -4.65 13.79 18.11
N ARG A 256 -4.08 13.83 16.92
CA ARG A 256 -4.75 14.29 15.70
C ARG A 256 -5.38 13.16 14.90
N ILE A 257 -5.02 11.90 15.19
CA ILE A 257 -5.73 10.75 14.61
C ILE A 257 -7.12 10.70 15.23
N ASP A 258 -8.12 10.93 14.40
CA ASP A 258 -9.51 11.14 14.80
C ASP A 258 -10.36 9.88 14.64
N ARG A 259 -10.17 9.16 13.53
CA ARG A 259 -10.89 7.92 13.22
C ARG A 259 -10.07 7.00 12.35
N VAL A 260 -10.28 5.70 12.55
CA VAL A 260 -9.66 4.67 11.71
C VAL A 260 -10.72 3.67 11.26
N VAL A 261 -10.74 3.33 9.97
CA VAL A 261 -11.52 2.22 9.42
C VAL A 261 -10.56 1.17 8.87
N MET A 262 -10.73 -0.05 9.33
CA MET A 262 -9.93 -1.21 8.93
C MET A 262 -10.77 -2.17 8.09
N MET A 263 -10.49 -2.26 6.80
CA MET A 263 -11.17 -3.18 5.87
C MET A 263 -10.34 -4.45 5.71
N GLY A 264 -10.84 -5.59 6.16
CA GLY A 264 -10.18 -6.88 6.12
C GLY A 264 -8.78 -6.91 6.79
N PRO A 265 -8.61 -6.34 7.99
CA PRO A 265 -7.28 -6.26 8.61
C PRO A 265 -6.84 -7.65 9.11
N PRO A 266 -5.64 -8.14 8.78
CA PRO A 266 -5.08 -9.33 9.41
C PRO A 266 -4.46 -8.99 10.79
N ASN A 267 -5.29 -8.48 11.73
CA ASN A 267 -4.85 -7.97 13.03
C ASN A 267 -4.24 -9.04 13.94
N GLN A 268 -4.57 -10.30 13.73
CA GLN A 268 -4.01 -11.47 14.43
C GLN A 268 -3.08 -12.30 13.52
N GLY A 269 -2.62 -11.71 12.40
CA GLY A 269 -1.92 -12.42 11.33
C GLY A 269 -2.89 -13.02 10.33
N SER A 270 -2.36 -13.85 9.42
CA SER A 270 -3.17 -14.57 8.44
C SER A 270 -2.76 -16.04 8.42
N SER A 271 -3.65 -16.90 8.88
CA SER A 271 -3.50 -18.36 8.82
C SER A 271 -3.33 -18.84 7.38
N PHE A 272 -4.03 -18.19 6.45
CA PHE A 272 -3.90 -18.47 5.02
C PHE A 272 -2.49 -18.14 4.51
N ALA A 273 -1.93 -16.97 4.87
CA ALA A 273 -0.57 -16.59 4.51
C ALA A 273 0.47 -17.55 5.10
N LYS A 274 0.30 -17.95 6.37
CA LYS A 274 1.15 -18.99 7.02
C LYS A 274 1.08 -20.32 6.25
N ARG A 275 -0.10 -20.80 5.88
CA ARG A 275 -0.27 -22.06 5.14
C ARG A 275 0.28 -22.00 3.71
N LEU A 276 0.14 -20.86 3.01
CA LEU A 276 0.70 -20.67 1.67
C LEU A 276 2.22 -20.59 1.64
N SER A 277 2.85 -20.13 2.71
CA SER A 277 4.33 -19.99 2.76
C SER A 277 5.05 -21.34 2.61
N TYR A 278 4.42 -22.43 3.01
CA TYR A 278 4.96 -23.79 2.81
C TYR A 278 4.99 -24.23 1.32
N LEU A 279 4.39 -23.47 0.41
CA LEU A 279 4.37 -23.81 -1.03
C LEU A 279 5.60 -23.30 -1.81
N GLY A 280 6.60 -22.73 -1.15
CA GLY A 280 7.90 -22.36 -1.73
C GLY A 280 7.89 -21.18 -2.71
N LEU A 281 6.73 -20.78 -3.25
CA LEU A 281 6.59 -19.66 -4.18
C LEU A 281 5.99 -18.40 -3.52
N PHE A 282 5.68 -18.48 -2.24
CA PHE A 282 4.95 -17.43 -1.54
C PHE A 282 5.73 -16.11 -1.50
N GLU A 283 7.01 -16.16 -1.15
CA GLU A 283 7.87 -14.98 -1.09
C GLU A 283 8.05 -14.33 -2.46
N MET A 284 8.24 -15.13 -3.51
CA MET A 284 8.39 -14.62 -4.88
C MET A 284 7.17 -13.80 -5.33
N VAL A 285 5.97 -14.20 -4.92
CA VAL A 285 4.71 -13.55 -5.31
C VAL A 285 4.37 -12.38 -4.38
N THR A 286 4.51 -12.56 -3.07
CA THR A 286 4.03 -11.59 -2.06
C THR A 286 5.12 -10.66 -1.55
N GLY A 287 6.40 -11.00 -1.79
CA GLY A 287 7.56 -10.22 -1.39
C GLY A 287 7.75 -10.14 0.13
N LYS A 288 8.61 -9.21 0.56
CA LYS A 288 9.01 -9.06 1.97
C LYS A 288 7.83 -8.80 2.92
N SER A 289 6.89 -7.97 2.53
CA SER A 289 5.71 -7.68 3.37
C SER A 289 4.78 -8.88 3.53
N GLY A 290 4.64 -9.72 2.51
CA GLY A 290 3.84 -10.95 2.59
C GLY A 290 4.42 -11.95 3.58
N MET A 291 5.75 -12.11 3.60
CA MET A 291 6.45 -12.95 4.59
C MET A 291 6.19 -12.48 6.02
N GLN A 292 6.14 -11.16 6.25
CA GLN A 292 5.87 -10.59 7.57
C GLN A 292 4.42 -10.78 8.04
N LEU A 293 3.44 -10.84 7.12
CA LEU A 293 2.03 -11.12 7.45
C LEU A 293 1.75 -12.60 7.74
N GLY A 294 2.62 -13.51 7.32
CA GLY A 294 2.48 -14.95 7.48
C GLY A 294 3.57 -15.53 8.39
N PRO A 295 4.66 -16.12 7.83
CA PRO A 295 5.67 -16.85 8.61
C PRO A 295 6.38 -16.04 9.69
N GLN A 296 6.55 -14.73 9.47
CA GLN A 296 7.27 -13.82 10.38
C GLN A 296 6.33 -12.99 11.27
N TRP A 297 5.04 -13.35 11.30
CA TRP A 297 4.02 -12.58 12.04
C TRP A 297 4.33 -12.43 13.53
N ASP A 298 4.77 -13.51 14.17
CA ASP A 298 4.99 -13.52 15.63
C ASP A 298 6.06 -12.49 16.06
N GLY A 299 7.07 -12.24 15.20
CA GLY A 299 8.05 -11.19 15.42
C GLY A 299 7.54 -9.76 15.18
N LEU A 300 6.50 -9.61 14.36
CA LEU A 300 5.92 -8.30 14.06
C LEU A 300 4.80 -7.93 15.04
N SER A 301 3.97 -8.90 15.43
CA SER A 301 2.72 -8.66 16.15
C SER A 301 2.89 -7.88 17.46
N SER A 302 3.95 -8.15 18.21
CA SER A 302 4.26 -7.47 19.48
C SER A 302 4.64 -6.00 19.31
N SER A 303 5.03 -5.57 18.11
CA SER A 303 5.41 -4.19 17.80
C SER A 303 4.28 -3.37 17.17
N LEU A 304 3.06 -3.89 17.11
CA LEU A 304 1.93 -3.20 16.49
C LEU A 304 1.10 -2.41 17.52
N GLY A 305 0.85 -1.13 17.23
CA GLY A 305 0.01 -0.29 18.06
C GLY A 305 -1.50 -0.53 17.85
N ILE A 306 -2.28 0.04 18.79
CA ILE A 306 -3.74 0.13 18.71
C ILE A 306 -4.09 1.58 18.37
N PRO A 307 -5.07 1.85 17.48
CA PRO A 307 -5.50 3.23 17.21
C PRO A 307 -5.92 3.96 18.50
N PRO A 308 -5.41 5.19 18.73
CA PRO A 308 -5.71 5.96 19.95
C PRO A 308 -7.08 6.69 19.88
N CYS A 309 -7.93 6.31 18.94
CA CYS A 309 -9.21 6.92 18.62
C CYS A 309 -10.26 5.84 18.35
N PRO A 310 -11.54 6.19 18.24
CA PRO A 310 -12.56 5.26 17.78
C PRO A 310 -12.18 4.65 16.43
N PHE A 311 -12.26 3.33 16.32
CA PHE A 311 -11.98 2.63 15.08
C PHE A 311 -12.98 1.51 14.81
N LYS A 312 -13.26 1.31 13.51
CA LYS A 312 -14.20 0.33 13.00
C LYS A 312 -13.48 -0.71 12.17
N ILE A 313 -13.92 -1.95 12.30
CA ILE A 313 -13.48 -3.08 11.47
C ILE A 313 -14.61 -3.47 10.52
N ILE A 314 -14.30 -3.59 9.23
CA ILE A 314 -15.17 -4.14 8.20
C ILE A 314 -14.52 -5.45 7.74
N ALA A 315 -15.18 -6.58 8.00
CA ALA A 315 -14.69 -7.91 7.64
C ALA A 315 -15.57 -8.54 6.56
N GLY A 316 -14.96 -9.35 5.70
CA GLY A 316 -15.73 -10.19 4.78
C GLY A 316 -16.11 -11.50 5.45
N ASP A 317 -17.35 -11.95 5.19
CA ASP A 317 -17.89 -13.22 5.68
C ASP A 317 -18.63 -13.92 4.56
N LEU A 318 -18.05 -14.95 4.02
CA LEU A 318 -18.61 -15.76 2.92
C LEU A 318 -19.40 -16.96 3.43
N THR A 319 -19.76 -17.00 4.71
CA THR A 319 -20.56 -18.08 5.28
C THR A 319 -21.87 -18.24 4.50
N GLY A 320 -22.17 -19.45 4.04
CA GLY A 320 -23.34 -19.74 3.21
C GLY A 320 -23.18 -19.44 1.72
N SER A 321 -22.03 -18.90 1.27
CA SER A 321 -21.72 -18.77 -0.15
C SER A 321 -21.15 -20.07 -0.73
N THR A 322 -21.17 -20.19 -2.06
CA THR A 322 -20.52 -21.30 -2.78
C THR A 322 -19.00 -21.18 -2.81
N ILE A 323 -18.47 -20.01 -2.49
CA ILE A 323 -17.03 -19.70 -2.47
C ILE A 323 -16.56 -19.87 -1.02
N GLN A 324 -15.85 -20.95 -0.74
CA GLN A 324 -15.25 -21.21 0.56
C GLN A 324 -13.77 -21.55 0.40
N ASN A 325 -12.93 -21.00 1.25
CA ASN A 325 -11.52 -21.36 1.30
C ASN A 325 -11.34 -22.54 2.27
N PRO A 326 -11.03 -23.77 1.78
CA PRO A 326 -10.88 -24.95 2.64
C PRO A 326 -9.63 -24.88 3.55
N LEU A 327 -8.81 -23.87 3.41
CA LEU A 327 -7.63 -23.61 4.25
C LEU A 327 -7.94 -22.67 5.41
N LEU A 328 -9.17 -22.20 5.57
CA LEU A 328 -9.58 -21.32 6.66
C LEU A 328 -10.72 -21.96 7.45
N ASP A 329 -10.67 -21.82 8.75
CA ASP A 329 -11.69 -22.31 9.65
C ASP A 329 -12.62 -21.15 10.07
N GLY A 330 -13.94 -21.38 10.04
CA GLY A 330 -14.96 -20.39 10.42
C GLY A 330 -15.24 -19.29 9.37
N PRO A 331 -16.03 -18.27 9.76
CA PRO A 331 -16.37 -17.15 8.90
C PRO A 331 -15.13 -16.43 8.35
N ASN A 332 -15.06 -16.24 7.03
CA ASN A 332 -13.88 -15.65 6.38
C ASN A 332 -14.22 -15.02 5.02
N ASP A 333 -13.32 -14.16 4.53
CA ASP A 333 -13.37 -13.50 3.24
C ASP A 333 -12.52 -14.19 2.16
N ALA A 334 -12.15 -15.44 2.38
CA ALA A 334 -11.23 -16.27 1.59
C ALA A 334 -9.72 -16.00 1.82
N VAL A 335 -9.33 -14.99 2.58
CA VAL A 335 -7.92 -14.65 2.91
C VAL A 335 -7.71 -14.48 4.41
N VAL A 336 -8.66 -13.86 5.10
CA VAL A 336 -8.61 -13.56 6.53
C VAL A 336 -9.94 -14.02 7.16
N THR A 337 -9.88 -14.66 8.31
CA THR A 337 -11.09 -15.01 9.07
C THR A 337 -11.62 -13.77 9.80
N VAL A 338 -12.91 -13.75 10.10
CA VAL A 338 -13.52 -12.67 10.90
C VAL A 338 -12.82 -12.57 12.26
N GLU A 339 -12.41 -13.69 12.85
CA GLU A 339 -11.68 -13.72 14.12
C GLU A 339 -10.30 -13.05 14.00
N GLU A 340 -9.55 -13.35 12.93
CA GLU A 340 -8.25 -12.71 12.67
C GLU A 340 -8.34 -11.20 12.45
N THR A 341 -9.51 -10.67 12.10
CA THR A 341 -9.68 -9.22 11.93
C THR A 341 -9.83 -8.47 13.26
N LYS A 342 -10.23 -9.13 14.33
CA LYS A 342 -10.52 -8.48 15.61
C LYS A 342 -9.29 -7.82 16.22
N LEU A 343 -9.52 -6.72 16.92
CA LEU A 343 -8.50 -5.98 17.65
C LEU A 343 -9.17 -5.35 18.89
N ASP A 344 -8.52 -5.49 20.04
CA ASP A 344 -8.98 -4.90 21.30
C ASP A 344 -9.15 -3.38 21.17
N GLY A 345 -10.21 -2.86 21.78
CA GLY A 345 -10.54 -1.43 21.69
C GLY A 345 -11.31 -1.04 20.44
N MET A 346 -11.64 -1.97 19.51
CA MET A 346 -12.52 -1.66 18.38
C MET A 346 -13.87 -1.15 18.86
N THR A 347 -14.36 -0.08 18.22
CA THR A 347 -15.68 0.50 18.51
C THR A 347 -16.79 -0.29 17.84
N GLU A 348 -16.56 -0.73 16.62
CA GLU A 348 -17.53 -1.46 15.79
C GLU A 348 -16.83 -2.55 14.98
N LEU A 349 -17.51 -3.70 14.84
CA LEU A 349 -17.19 -4.75 13.87
C LEU A 349 -18.43 -5.02 13.02
N LYS A 350 -18.29 -4.95 11.71
CA LYS A 350 -19.38 -5.27 10.77
C LYS A 350 -18.89 -6.23 9.70
N THR A 351 -19.70 -7.21 9.36
CA THR A 351 -19.39 -8.21 8.34
C THR A 351 -20.24 -8.04 7.09
N TYR A 352 -19.66 -8.37 5.94
CA TYR A 352 -20.30 -8.32 4.63
C TYR A 352 -19.99 -9.59 3.83
N PRO A 353 -20.91 -10.11 3.01
CA PRO A 353 -20.68 -11.29 2.16
C PRO A 353 -19.81 -10.93 0.95
N VAL A 354 -18.59 -10.44 1.21
CA VAL A 354 -17.67 -9.87 0.21
C VAL A 354 -16.30 -10.53 0.35
N LEU A 355 -15.71 -10.88 -0.80
CA LEU A 355 -14.34 -11.38 -0.86
C LEU A 355 -13.33 -10.32 -0.41
N HIS A 356 -12.25 -10.75 0.25
CA HIS A 356 -11.17 -9.89 0.73
C HIS A 356 -10.73 -8.82 -0.27
N SER A 357 -10.50 -9.25 -1.50
CA SER A 357 -9.98 -8.41 -2.58
C SER A 357 -10.94 -7.32 -3.05
N PHE A 358 -12.20 -7.33 -2.61
CA PHE A 358 -13.26 -6.41 -3.07
C PHE A 358 -13.85 -5.56 -1.95
N LEU A 359 -13.46 -5.73 -0.69
CA LEU A 359 -13.98 -4.94 0.44
C LEU A 359 -13.93 -3.43 0.21
N MET A 360 -12.82 -2.92 -0.37
CA MET A 360 -12.65 -1.50 -0.65
C MET A 360 -13.33 -1.05 -1.97
N GLN A 361 -14.05 -1.95 -2.65
CA GLN A 361 -14.77 -1.67 -3.90
C GLN A 361 -16.27 -1.96 -3.77
N ASP A 362 -16.67 -2.75 -2.79
CA ASP A 362 -18.09 -3.05 -2.54
C ASP A 362 -18.81 -1.79 -2.05
N PRO A 363 -19.91 -1.37 -2.71
CA PRO A 363 -20.59 -0.11 -2.38
C PRO A 363 -21.04 -0.01 -0.92
N LYS A 364 -21.51 -1.12 -0.33
CA LYS A 364 -21.98 -1.13 1.07
C LYS A 364 -20.82 -1.03 2.06
N CYS A 365 -19.70 -1.69 1.77
CA CYS A 365 -18.49 -1.58 2.58
C CYS A 365 -17.90 -0.17 2.50
N VAL A 366 -17.90 0.43 1.31
CA VAL A 366 -17.39 1.78 1.07
C VAL A 366 -18.26 2.83 1.76
N GLU A 367 -19.57 2.77 1.57
CA GLU A 367 -20.55 3.67 2.22
C GLU A 367 -20.40 3.61 3.75
N ASP A 368 -20.38 2.43 4.33
CA ASP A 368 -20.23 2.21 5.77
C ASP A 368 -18.87 2.70 6.31
N ALA A 369 -17.80 2.54 5.55
CA ALA A 369 -16.50 3.08 5.90
C ALA A 369 -16.48 4.60 5.91
N VAL A 370 -17.04 5.23 4.88
CA VAL A 370 -17.11 6.68 4.73
C VAL A 370 -18.02 7.30 5.76
N GLU A 371 -19.20 6.71 6.02
CA GLU A 371 -20.10 7.14 7.09
C GLU A 371 -19.36 7.18 8.43
N PHE A 372 -18.63 6.14 8.80
CA PHE A 372 -17.87 6.11 10.05
C PHE A 372 -16.79 7.19 10.10
N LEU A 373 -16.05 7.40 9.01
CA LEU A 373 -15.00 8.42 8.93
C LEU A 373 -15.57 9.84 9.06
N LEU A 374 -16.78 10.08 8.57
CA LEU A 374 -17.40 11.40 8.56
C LEU A 374 -18.23 11.70 9.81
N ARG A 375 -18.45 10.75 10.70
CA ARG A 375 -19.18 10.98 11.96
C ARG A 375 -18.50 12.10 12.76
N GLU A 376 -19.30 13.04 13.22
CA GLU A 376 -18.83 14.07 14.12
C GLU A 376 -18.47 13.46 15.48
N ILE A 377 -17.41 13.96 16.09
CA ILE A 377 -17.10 13.62 17.48
C ILE A 377 -18.03 14.49 18.33
N PRO A 378 -18.90 13.90 19.18
CA PRO A 378 -19.63 14.70 20.13
C PRO A 378 -18.64 15.53 20.96
N PRO A 379 -18.92 16.82 21.22
CA PRO A 379 -18.06 17.62 22.04
C PRO A 379 -17.85 16.88 23.37
N LYS A 380 -16.60 16.77 23.82
CA LYS A 380 -16.31 16.18 25.13
C LYS A 380 -17.20 16.90 26.13
N SER A 381 -18.15 16.19 26.74
CA SER A 381 -18.95 16.74 27.80
C SER A 381 -17.97 17.23 28.86
N ASN A 382 -17.98 18.52 29.15
CA ASN A 382 -17.34 19.07 30.34
C ASN A 382 -18.12 18.53 31.56
N ALA A 383 -17.92 17.25 31.86
CA ALA A 383 -18.31 16.72 33.15
C ALA A 383 -17.41 17.42 34.15
N ALA A 384 -17.98 18.41 34.82
CA ALA A 384 -17.37 19.05 35.96
C ALA A 384 -16.97 17.96 36.94
N PRO A 385 -15.77 18.06 37.57
CA PRO A 385 -15.42 17.13 38.62
C PRO A 385 -16.48 17.24 39.70
N GLY A 386 -17.16 16.13 39.97
CA GLY A 386 -18.17 16.03 41.03
C GLY A 386 -17.54 16.51 42.35
N ARG A 387 -18.29 17.42 42.99
CA ARG A 387 -17.99 17.90 44.32
C ARG A 387 -18.08 16.77 45.37
#